data_1b063bc82ef83fed392ddf27ec6f66b4
#
_entry.id   1b063bc82ef83fed392ddf27ec6f66b4
#
_cell.length_a   1.000
_cell.length_b   1.000
_cell.length_c   1.000
_cell.angle_alpha   90.00
_cell.angle_beta   90.00
_cell.angle_gamma   90.00
#
_symmetry.space_group_name_H-M   'P 1'
#
loop_
_entity.id
_entity.type
_entity.pdbx_description
1 polymer ?
#
loop_
_entity_poly.entity_id
_entity_poly.type
_entity_poly.pdbx_seq_one_letter_code
_entity_poly.pdbx_strand_id
1 'polypeptide(L)'
;MIMKKSYLLAGGVAALLLTACGQEDTATGAAEQKEVLEMGTSAEFAPFESRNPQGDIVGFDIDLANYIADELGVELKITDMKFDGLIGALQNDRVDLVLAGMSATDARKENVDFSTEYNHSGEMFVSQKGSGLETLEDLEGLTVGVQLGTIQEEGAKSIIEEEAIDFELKALDDSGALIQEILSGRIDAAYMDKQVALGYIEAQGLDAFDDPTTASPGMAVAFPKGSDLVDDVNAVLAEMEESGKLDELKDKWLTDEQ
;
A
#
# COMPACT_ATOMS: atom_id res chain seq x y z
N MET A 1 -11.71 46.48 65.51
CA MET A 1 -12.83 46.26 66.43
C MET A 1 -13.06 44.75 66.42
N ILE A 2 -12.38 44.05 67.35
CA ILE A 2 -12.99 43.40 68.52
C ILE A 2 -13.86 42.20 68.06
N MET A 3 -13.69 40.94 68.40
CA MET A 3 -13.04 40.16 69.46
C MET A 3 -13.26 38.67 69.06
N LYS A 4 -12.26 37.80 69.17
CA LYS A 4 -12.00 36.83 70.25
C LYS A 4 -13.18 35.90 70.66
N LYS A 5 -12.98 34.59 70.56
CA LYS A 5 -12.67 33.58 71.60
C LYS A 5 -12.99 32.21 71.02
N SER A 6 -12.09 31.28 70.93
CA SER A 6 -11.53 30.30 71.88
C SER A 6 -12.55 29.51 72.75
N TYR A 7 -12.38 28.19 72.71
CA TYR A 7 -12.23 27.16 73.79
C TYR A 7 -12.61 25.79 73.13
N LEU A 8 -11.80 24.79 73.03
CA LEU A 8 -11.11 23.91 73.99
C LEU A 8 -11.91 22.66 74.40
N LEU A 9 -11.22 21.51 74.18
CA LEU A 9 -11.20 20.24 74.95
C LEU A 9 -12.46 19.33 74.88
N ALA A 10 -12.39 18.06 74.82
CA ALA A 10 -11.52 16.94 75.21
C ALA A 10 -12.14 15.69 74.61
N GLY A 11 -11.44 14.74 74.16
CA GLY A 11 -10.82 13.66 74.88
C GLY A 11 -11.63 12.37 74.78
N GLY A 12 -11.04 11.28 74.40
CA GLY A 12 -11.62 9.97 74.67
C GLY A 12 -11.23 8.86 73.66
N VAL A 13 -10.08 8.27 73.94
CA VAL A 13 -9.85 6.83 74.14
C VAL A 13 -10.24 5.85 73.02
N ALA A 14 -9.20 5.33 72.43
CA ALA A 14 -8.90 3.94 72.04
C ALA A 14 -10.04 2.90 71.82
N ALA A 15 -10.02 2.31 70.58
CA ALA A 15 -10.23 0.88 70.42
C ALA A 15 -9.48 0.40 69.18
N LEU A 16 -8.41 -0.33 69.40
CA LEU A 16 -7.75 -1.21 68.47
C LEU A 16 -8.71 -2.33 68.11
N LEU A 17 -9.07 -2.47 66.83
CA LEU A 17 -9.50 -3.74 66.28
C LEU A 17 -8.68 -3.98 65.01
N LEU A 18 -7.71 -4.90 65.11
CA LEU A 18 -7.09 -5.59 64.04
C LEU A 18 -8.16 -6.42 63.31
N THR A 19 -8.40 -6.12 62.06
CA THR A 19 -8.91 -7.10 61.08
C THR A 19 -7.99 -7.11 59.91
N ALA A 20 -7.11 -8.10 59.93
CA ALA A 20 -6.47 -8.63 58.72
C ALA A 20 -7.55 -9.32 57.93
N CYS A 21 -7.71 -8.95 56.66
CA CYS A 21 -8.13 -9.89 55.62
C CYS A 21 -8.10 -9.22 54.24
N GLY A 22 -7.40 -9.85 53.36
CA GLY A 22 -7.71 -9.89 51.94
C GLY A 22 -7.14 -8.74 51.12
N GLN A 23 -5.86 -8.83 50.84
CA GLN A 23 -5.32 -8.26 49.63
C GLN A 23 -5.84 -9.14 48.47
N GLU A 24 -6.98 -8.77 47.92
CA GLU A 24 -7.32 -9.18 46.60
C GLU A 24 -6.40 -8.42 45.66
N ASP A 25 -5.36 -9.09 45.19
CA ASP A 25 -4.64 -8.70 43.99
C ASP A 25 -5.65 -8.74 42.82
N THR A 26 -6.38 -7.66 42.63
CA THR A 26 -6.95 -7.35 41.34
C THR A 26 -5.76 -6.99 40.44
N ALA A 27 -5.16 -8.01 39.89
CA ALA A 27 -4.42 -7.89 38.65
C ALA A 27 -5.43 -7.38 37.60
N THR A 28 -5.63 -6.07 37.57
CA THR A 28 -6.07 -5.39 36.37
C THR A 28 -4.92 -5.60 35.37
N GLY A 29 -5.02 -6.66 34.55
CA GLY A 29 -4.27 -6.76 33.36
C GLY A 29 -4.62 -5.50 32.56
N ALA A 30 -3.76 -4.50 32.64
CA ALA A 30 -3.69 -3.52 31.58
C ALA A 30 -3.42 -4.33 30.32
N ALA A 31 -4.41 -4.45 29.45
CA ALA A 31 -4.15 -4.89 28.09
C ALA A 31 -3.05 -3.94 27.59
N GLU A 32 -1.85 -4.46 27.34
CA GLU A 32 -0.81 -3.71 26.65
C GLU A 32 -1.48 -3.22 25.38
N GLN A 33 -1.65 -1.90 25.28
CA GLN A 33 -2.15 -1.28 24.07
C GLN A 33 -1.02 -1.46 23.05
N LYS A 34 -1.20 -2.38 22.10
CA LYS A 34 -0.28 -2.53 20.96
C LYS A 34 -0.18 -1.18 20.27
N GLU A 35 1.03 -0.80 19.92
CA GLU A 35 1.26 0.34 19.05
C GLU A 35 0.57 0.07 17.71
N VAL A 36 -0.03 1.09 17.10
CA VAL A 36 -0.77 0.97 15.84
C VAL A 36 0.11 1.45 14.71
N LEU A 37 0.25 0.63 13.67
CA LEU A 37 0.95 0.94 12.43
C LEU A 37 -0.10 1.32 11.37
N GLU A 38 -0.13 2.60 10.98
CA GLU A 38 -1.06 3.13 9.97
C GLU A 38 -0.48 2.91 8.57
N MET A 39 -1.13 2.08 7.76
CA MET A 39 -0.75 1.79 6.38
C MET A 39 -1.67 2.48 5.38
N GLY A 40 -1.10 3.13 4.36
CA GLY A 40 -1.81 3.59 3.17
C GLY A 40 -1.74 2.55 2.05
N THR A 41 -2.84 2.37 1.31
CA THR A 41 -2.92 1.51 0.12
C THR A 41 -3.94 2.06 -0.87
N SER A 42 -3.98 1.51 -2.10
CA SER A 42 -4.97 1.84 -3.13
C SER A 42 -5.68 0.57 -3.59
N ALA A 43 -6.77 0.19 -2.88
CA ALA A 43 -7.39 -1.14 -2.94
C ALA A 43 -8.18 -1.43 -4.24
N GLU A 44 -7.51 -1.20 -5.39
CA GLU A 44 -8.02 -1.37 -6.76
C GLU A 44 -7.00 -2.02 -7.70
N PHE A 45 -5.89 -2.58 -7.15
CA PHE A 45 -4.71 -3.03 -7.88
C PHE A 45 -4.43 -4.51 -7.64
N ALA A 46 -5.42 -5.40 -7.96
CA ALA A 46 -5.22 -6.85 -7.84
C ALA A 46 -4.09 -7.31 -8.79
N PRO A 47 -3.21 -8.23 -8.36
CA PRO A 47 -3.29 -9.08 -7.16
C PRO A 47 -2.65 -8.49 -5.89
N PHE A 48 -2.08 -7.25 -5.95
CA PHE A 48 -1.37 -6.65 -4.82
C PHE A 48 -2.32 -6.18 -3.71
N GLU A 49 -3.34 -5.38 -4.06
CA GLU A 49 -4.39 -4.93 -3.13
C GLU A 49 -5.71 -4.71 -3.87
N SER A 50 -6.77 -5.29 -3.36
CA SER A 50 -8.10 -5.13 -3.93
C SER A 50 -9.19 -5.45 -2.91
N ARG A 51 -10.44 -5.10 -3.23
CA ARG A 51 -11.56 -5.49 -2.39
C ARG A 51 -12.17 -6.80 -2.85
N ASN A 52 -12.29 -7.75 -1.90
CA ASN A 52 -13.02 -8.98 -2.13
C ASN A 52 -14.56 -8.72 -2.19
N PRO A 53 -15.39 -9.72 -2.56
CA PRO A 53 -16.85 -9.55 -2.59
C PRO A 53 -17.49 -9.22 -1.23
N GLN A 54 -16.79 -9.43 -0.11
CA GLN A 54 -17.23 -9.08 1.23
C GLN A 54 -16.89 -7.62 1.58
N GLY A 55 -16.04 -6.97 0.78
CA GLY A 55 -15.58 -5.60 0.97
C GLY A 55 -14.27 -5.49 1.75
N ASP A 56 -13.67 -6.61 2.16
CA ASP A 56 -12.38 -6.63 2.82
C ASP A 56 -11.26 -6.33 1.83
N ILE A 57 -10.21 -5.64 2.28
CA ILE A 57 -9.02 -5.39 1.48
C ILE A 57 -8.12 -6.63 1.60
N VAL A 58 -7.74 -7.20 0.46
CA VAL A 58 -6.95 -8.42 0.34
C VAL A 58 -5.93 -8.30 -0.78
N GLY A 59 -4.87 -9.09 -0.75
CA GLY A 59 -3.86 -9.14 -1.79
C GLY A 59 -2.47 -9.42 -1.24
N PHE A 60 -1.49 -9.45 -2.14
CA PHE A 60 -0.10 -9.69 -1.81
C PHE A 60 0.42 -8.64 -0.80
N ASP A 61 0.24 -7.35 -1.09
CA ASP A 61 0.71 -6.25 -0.24
C ASP A 61 0.02 -6.24 1.12
N ILE A 62 -1.24 -6.69 1.17
CA ILE A 62 -2.00 -6.79 2.42
C ILE A 62 -1.48 -7.92 3.31
N ASP A 63 -1.20 -9.09 2.73
CA ASP A 63 -0.62 -10.21 3.47
C ASP A 63 0.82 -9.89 3.92
N LEU A 64 1.61 -9.23 3.07
CA LEU A 64 2.95 -8.75 3.41
C LEU A 64 2.92 -7.76 4.58
N ALA A 65 2.03 -6.77 4.53
CA ALA A 65 1.87 -5.79 5.61
C ALA A 65 1.42 -6.42 6.93
N ASN A 66 0.50 -7.39 6.89
CA ASN A 66 0.10 -8.13 8.09
C ASN A 66 1.28 -8.91 8.67
N TYR A 67 2.08 -9.57 7.84
CA TYR A 67 3.26 -10.28 8.31
C TYR A 67 4.27 -9.34 8.96
N ILE A 68 4.55 -8.20 8.32
CA ILE A 68 5.44 -7.16 8.88
C ILE A 68 4.92 -6.68 10.25
N ALA A 69 3.63 -6.36 10.36
CA ALA A 69 3.03 -5.89 11.61
C ALA A 69 3.09 -6.94 12.74
N ASP A 70 2.88 -8.21 12.39
CA ASP A 70 2.97 -9.33 13.35
C ASP A 70 4.39 -9.50 13.87
N GLU A 71 5.42 -9.45 12.99
CA GLU A 71 6.83 -9.54 13.39
C GLU A 71 7.29 -8.33 14.24
N LEU A 72 6.77 -7.13 13.94
CA LEU A 72 7.02 -5.94 14.74
C LEU A 72 6.19 -5.89 16.04
N GLY A 73 5.21 -6.79 16.21
CA GLY A 73 4.37 -6.87 17.40
C GLY A 73 3.36 -5.73 17.54
N VAL A 74 3.00 -5.06 16.42
CA VAL A 74 2.09 -3.91 16.36
C VAL A 74 0.72 -4.30 15.79
N GLU A 75 -0.29 -3.42 15.92
CA GLU A 75 -1.59 -3.59 15.28
C GLU A 75 -1.57 -2.86 13.92
N LEU A 76 -1.91 -3.55 12.82
CA LEU A 76 -2.00 -2.93 11.50
C LEU A 76 -3.38 -2.29 11.30
N LYS A 77 -3.38 -1.03 10.87
CA LYS A 77 -4.58 -0.33 10.42
C LYS A 77 -4.40 0.15 8.99
N ILE A 78 -5.27 -0.33 8.09
CA ILE A 78 -5.19 -0.04 6.66
C ILE A 78 -6.14 1.10 6.30
N THR A 79 -5.63 2.10 5.59
CA THR A 79 -6.38 3.23 5.03
C THR A 79 -6.32 3.20 3.51
N ASP A 80 -7.49 3.00 2.87
CA ASP A 80 -7.65 3.01 1.43
C ASP A 80 -7.78 4.44 0.90
N MET A 81 -6.99 4.79 -0.12
CA MET A 81 -7.03 6.10 -0.76
C MET A 81 -6.55 6.00 -2.22
N LYS A 82 -6.69 7.06 -3.01
CA LYS A 82 -6.20 7.08 -4.38
C LYS A 82 -4.68 7.04 -4.43
N PHE A 83 -4.12 6.34 -5.44
CA PHE A 83 -2.70 6.07 -5.57
C PHE A 83 -1.85 7.36 -5.58
N ASP A 84 -2.26 8.37 -6.34
CA ASP A 84 -1.60 9.68 -6.44
C ASP A 84 -1.54 10.46 -5.12
N GLY A 85 -2.43 10.10 -4.15
CA GLY A 85 -2.47 10.67 -2.81
C GLY A 85 -1.51 10.04 -1.79
N LEU A 86 -0.95 8.85 -2.07
CA LEU A 86 -0.20 8.03 -1.10
C LEU A 86 1.09 8.70 -0.63
N ILE A 87 1.91 9.22 -1.54
CA ILE A 87 3.15 9.94 -1.18
C ILE A 87 2.83 11.17 -0.34
N GLY A 88 1.78 11.91 -0.73
CA GLY A 88 1.31 13.05 0.06
C GLY A 88 0.78 12.67 1.45
N ALA A 89 0.28 11.45 1.63
CA ALA A 89 -0.13 10.94 2.95
C ALA A 89 1.09 10.68 3.84
N LEU A 90 2.16 10.06 3.30
CA LEU A 90 3.44 9.89 4.01
C LEU A 90 4.07 11.21 4.40
N GLN A 91 4.16 12.17 3.48
CA GLN A 91 4.76 13.48 3.72
C GLN A 91 4.04 14.32 4.79
N ASN A 92 2.77 14.03 5.06
CA ASN A 92 1.95 14.72 6.05
C ASN A 92 1.65 13.86 7.29
N ASP A 93 2.44 12.81 7.53
CA ASP A 93 2.35 11.91 8.69
C ASP A 93 0.92 11.37 8.92
N ARG A 94 0.17 11.13 7.83
CA ARG A 94 -1.17 10.54 7.91
C ARG A 94 -1.15 9.01 7.91
N VAL A 95 -0.07 8.44 7.42
CA VAL A 95 0.25 7.01 7.45
C VAL A 95 1.75 6.85 7.73
N ASP A 96 2.11 5.74 8.36
CA ASP A 96 3.49 5.41 8.73
C ASP A 96 4.24 4.72 7.58
N LEU A 97 3.50 4.00 6.75
CA LEU A 97 4.03 3.32 5.56
C LEU A 97 2.98 3.17 4.47
N VAL A 98 3.43 2.86 3.27
CA VAL A 98 2.59 2.54 2.10
C VAL A 98 3.06 1.24 1.47
N LEU A 99 2.12 0.31 1.26
CA LEU A 99 2.21 -0.82 0.33
C LEU A 99 1.06 -0.70 -0.67
N ALA A 100 1.40 -0.57 -1.94
CA ALA A 100 0.46 -0.31 -3.03
C ALA A 100 1.07 -0.64 -4.41
N GLY A 101 1.84 -1.72 -4.53
CA GLY A 101 2.59 -2.03 -5.74
C GLY A 101 3.54 -0.90 -6.16
N MET A 102 3.99 -0.07 -5.22
CA MET A 102 4.68 1.17 -5.51
C MET A 102 6.15 0.95 -5.87
N SER A 103 6.54 1.26 -7.11
CA SER A 103 7.93 1.18 -7.58
C SER A 103 8.80 2.26 -6.93
N ALA A 104 10.01 1.87 -6.49
CA ALA A 104 10.97 2.72 -5.82
C ALA A 104 11.79 3.57 -6.79
N THR A 105 11.14 4.48 -7.55
CA THR A 105 11.82 5.35 -8.52
C THR A 105 12.71 6.40 -7.84
N ASP A 106 13.72 6.90 -8.56
CA ASP A 106 14.61 7.95 -8.05
C ASP A 106 13.82 9.25 -7.75
N ALA A 107 12.85 9.60 -8.58
CA ALA A 107 11.98 10.76 -8.36
C ALA A 107 11.16 10.63 -7.06
N ARG A 108 10.63 9.45 -6.76
CA ARG A 108 9.91 9.20 -5.51
C ARG A 108 10.85 9.19 -4.31
N LYS A 109 12.08 8.66 -4.46
CA LYS A 109 13.13 8.66 -3.43
C LYS A 109 13.59 10.06 -3.02
N GLU A 110 13.33 11.10 -3.80
CA GLU A 110 13.55 12.49 -3.36
C GLU A 110 12.58 12.90 -2.23
N ASN A 111 11.39 12.32 -2.20
CA ASN A 111 10.27 12.73 -1.35
C ASN A 111 9.98 11.79 -0.19
N VAL A 112 10.27 10.51 -0.34
CA VAL A 112 9.99 9.43 0.63
C VAL A 112 11.19 8.48 0.69
N ASP A 113 11.27 7.66 1.73
CA ASP A 113 12.23 6.57 1.81
C ASP A 113 11.57 5.24 1.44
N PHE A 114 12.38 4.27 1.04
CA PHE A 114 11.91 2.95 0.63
C PHE A 114 12.69 1.85 1.34
N SER A 115 12.02 0.72 1.53
CA SER A 115 12.67 -0.55 1.89
C SER A 115 13.51 -1.10 0.74
N THR A 116 14.14 -2.26 0.95
CA THR A 116 14.55 -3.15 -0.14
C THR A 116 13.32 -3.55 -0.97
N GLU A 117 13.55 -3.83 -2.25
CA GLU A 117 12.49 -4.23 -3.17
C GLU A 117 11.99 -5.64 -2.84
N TYR A 118 10.66 -5.83 -2.78
CA TYR A 118 10.05 -7.12 -2.48
C TYR A 118 9.53 -7.84 -3.73
N ASN A 119 9.26 -7.10 -4.82
CA ASN A 119 8.76 -7.65 -6.08
C ASN A 119 9.22 -6.84 -7.28
N HIS A 120 9.29 -7.48 -8.44
CA HIS A 120 9.49 -6.87 -9.75
C HIS A 120 8.35 -7.27 -10.67
N SER A 121 7.95 -6.37 -11.54
CA SER A 121 6.98 -6.60 -12.60
C SER A 121 7.43 -5.91 -13.87
N GLY A 122 6.81 -6.21 -14.99
CA GLY A 122 6.95 -5.49 -16.25
C GLY A 122 5.81 -4.52 -16.48
N GLU A 123 5.79 -3.93 -17.68
CA GLU A 123 4.76 -3.02 -18.12
C GLU A 123 4.10 -3.59 -19.40
N MET A 124 2.80 -3.34 -19.57
CA MET A 124 2.02 -3.93 -20.65
C MET A 124 0.95 -2.96 -21.15
N PHE A 125 0.73 -2.96 -22.45
CA PHE A 125 -0.42 -2.32 -23.09
C PHE A 125 -1.55 -3.33 -23.25
N VAL A 126 -2.72 -3.00 -22.71
CA VAL A 126 -3.93 -3.83 -22.76
C VAL A 126 -4.96 -3.17 -23.65
N SER A 127 -5.64 -3.95 -24.50
CA SER A 127 -6.63 -3.45 -25.45
C SER A 127 -7.80 -4.41 -25.61
N GLN A 128 -8.84 -3.99 -26.34
CA GLN A 128 -9.95 -4.89 -26.68
C GLN A 128 -9.46 -6.06 -27.52
N LYS A 129 -10.09 -7.21 -27.31
CA LYS A 129 -9.85 -8.41 -28.11
C LYS A 129 -10.06 -8.15 -29.60
N GLY A 130 -9.05 -8.48 -30.39
CA GLY A 130 -9.05 -8.29 -31.84
C GLY A 130 -8.75 -6.85 -32.27
N SER A 131 -8.20 -6.02 -31.40
CA SER A 131 -7.73 -4.66 -31.72
C SER A 131 -6.64 -4.67 -32.77
N GLY A 132 -5.77 -5.69 -32.77
CA GLY A 132 -4.61 -5.79 -33.64
C GLY A 132 -3.41 -4.97 -33.17
N LEU A 133 -3.41 -4.47 -31.92
CA LEU A 133 -2.30 -3.75 -31.32
C LEU A 133 -1.25 -4.76 -30.84
N GLU A 134 -0.04 -4.71 -31.37
CA GLU A 134 1.04 -5.64 -31.06
C GLU A 134 2.37 -4.92 -30.78
N THR A 135 2.49 -3.65 -31.17
CA THR A 135 3.71 -2.84 -31.04
C THR A 135 3.39 -1.41 -30.58
N LEU A 136 4.42 -0.65 -30.17
CA LEU A 136 4.26 0.75 -29.81
C LEU A 136 3.79 1.61 -30.98
N GLU A 137 4.25 1.30 -32.21
CA GLU A 137 3.88 2.03 -33.43
C GLU A 137 2.37 1.92 -33.72
N ASP A 138 1.71 0.85 -33.29
CA ASP A 138 0.26 0.67 -33.45
C ASP A 138 -0.56 1.64 -32.56
N LEU A 139 0.10 2.30 -31.61
CA LEU A 139 -0.56 3.30 -30.73
C LEU A 139 -0.70 4.68 -31.40
N GLU A 140 -0.03 4.91 -32.53
CA GLU A 140 -0.04 6.22 -33.21
C GLU A 140 -1.47 6.70 -33.50
N GLY A 141 -1.82 7.89 -33.01
CA GLY A 141 -3.11 8.53 -33.18
C GLY A 141 -4.25 7.95 -32.32
N LEU A 142 -3.98 6.99 -31.45
CA LEU A 142 -4.95 6.36 -30.55
C LEU A 142 -5.06 7.11 -29.22
N THR A 143 -6.01 6.69 -28.37
CA THR A 143 -6.15 7.16 -26.98
C THR A 143 -5.65 6.09 -26.02
N VAL A 144 -4.58 6.38 -25.29
CA VAL A 144 -3.98 5.49 -24.28
C VAL A 144 -4.35 5.98 -22.87
N GLY A 145 -4.93 5.10 -22.08
CA GLY A 145 -5.26 5.36 -20.68
C GLY A 145 -4.14 4.94 -19.74
N VAL A 146 -3.92 5.71 -18.67
CA VAL A 146 -2.98 5.41 -17.59
C VAL A 146 -3.61 5.74 -16.24
N GLN A 147 -3.11 5.14 -15.16
CA GLN A 147 -3.47 5.59 -13.82
C GLN A 147 -2.62 6.80 -13.42
N LEU A 148 -3.26 7.80 -12.83
CA LEU A 148 -2.63 9.05 -12.39
C LEU A 148 -1.55 8.80 -11.31
N GLY A 149 -0.39 9.44 -11.46
CA GLY A 149 0.72 9.37 -10.50
C GLY A 149 1.54 8.08 -10.56
N THR A 150 1.31 7.22 -11.55
CA THR A 150 2.04 5.96 -11.75
C THR A 150 3.28 6.13 -12.63
N ILE A 151 4.15 5.13 -12.60
CA ILE A 151 5.29 5.04 -13.54
C ILE A 151 4.81 4.84 -14.99
N GLN A 152 3.64 4.26 -15.19
CA GLN A 152 3.04 4.11 -16.51
C GLN A 152 2.60 5.47 -17.08
N GLU A 153 2.13 6.40 -16.26
CA GLU A 153 1.88 7.77 -16.71
C GLU A 153 3.17 8.47 -17.18
N GLU A 154 4.26 8.30 -16.43
CA GLU A 154 5.57 8.84 -16.80
C GLU A 154 6.13 8.13 -18.05
N GLY A 155 6.06 6.79 -18.10
CA GLY A 155 6.49 5.99 -19.24
C GLY A 155 5.75 6.33 -20.53
N ALA A 156 4.43 6.52 -20.48
CA ALA A 156 3.63 6.93 -21.64
C ALA A 156 4.06 8.31 -22.17
N LYS A 157 4.39 9.26 -21.28
CA LYS A 157 4.95 10.56 -21.68
C LYS A 157 6.32 10.42 -22.33
N SER A 158 7.19 9.55 -21.77
CA SER A 158 8.50 9.26 -22.36
C SER A 158 8.39 8.61 -23.75
N ILE A 159 7.45 7.69 -23.95
CA ILE A 159 7.21 7.08 -25.28
C ILE A 159 6.82 8.16 -26.29
N ILE A 160 5.93 9.09 -25.95
CA ILE A 160 5.56 10.21 -26.83
C ILE A 160 6.78 11.08 -27.16
N GLU A 161 7.63 11.40 -26.18
CA GLU A 161 8.74 12.33 -26.34
C GLU A 161 9.97 11.69 -27.01
N GLU A 162 10.31 10.45 -26.65
CA GLU A 162 11.56 9.79 -27.03
C GLU A 162 11.41 8.88 -28.25
N GLU A 163 10.31 8.12 -28.33
CA GLU A 163 10.04 7.21 -29.45
C GLU A 163 9.29 7.92 -30.60
N ALA A 164 8.86 9.18 -30.38
CA ALA A 164 8.14 10.01 -31.35
C ALA A 164 6.84 9.34 -31.87
N ILE A 165 6.16 8.59 -31.01
CA ILE A 165 4.85 7.98 -31.26
C ILE A 165 3.80 8.87 -30.61
N ASP A 166 2.95 9.52 -31.41
CA ASP A 166 1.96 10.49 -30.92
C ASP A 166 0.62 9.82 -30.67
N PHE A 167 0.19 9.75 -29.41
CA PHE A 167 -1.13 9.29 -28.98
C PHE A 167 -1.72 10.22 -27.92
N GLU A 168 -3.06 10.23 -27.81
CA GLU A 168 -3.74 10.99 -26.77
C GLU A 168 -3.60 10.26 -25.43
N LEU A 169 -2.98 10.92 -24.43
CA LEU A 169 -2.83 10.37 -23.09
C LEU A 169 -4.02 10.77 -22.20
N LYS A 170 -4.70 9.77 -21.60
CA LYS A 170 -5.83 9.96 -20.69
C LYS A 170 -5.51 9.37 -19.32
N ALA A 171 -5.27 10.24 -18.33
CA ALA A 171 -5.05 9.80 -16.95
C ALA A 171 -6.37 9.65 -16.18
N LEU A 172 -6.53 8.56 -15.44
CA LEU A 172 -7.68 8.26 -14.57
C LEU A 172 -7.20 7.97 -13.15
N ASP A 173 -8.05 8.24 -12.16
CA ASP A 173 -7.70 8.03 -10.74
C ASP A 173 -7.74 6.55 -10.32
N ASP A 174 -8.29 5.66 -11.15
CA ASP A 174 -8.64 4.27 -10.81
C ASP A 174 -8.20 3.32 -11.92
N SER A 175 -7.40 2.31 -11.57
CA SER A 175 -6.89 1.31 -12.54
C SER A 175 -8.01 0.44 -13.11
N GLY A 176 -9.03 0.10 -12.31
CA GLY A 176 -10.19 -0.65 -12.77
C GLY A 176 -11.07 0.15 -13.73
N ALA A 177 -11.08 1.49 -13.61
CA ALA A 177 -11.77 2.37 -14.54
C ALA A 177 -11.14 2.33 -15.95
N LEU A 178 -9.82 2.13 -16.06
CA LEU A 178 -9.15 1.97 -17.36
C LEU A 178 -9.74 0.81 -18.15
N ILE A 179 -9.98 -0.32 -17.49
CA ILE A 179 -10.58 -1.50 -18.14
C ILE A 179 -12.01 -1.22 -18.61
N GLN A 180 -12.80 -0.48 -17.81
CA GLN A 180 -14.15 -0.08 -18.23
C GLN A 180 -14.13 0.90 -19.43
N GLU A 181 -13.13 1.78 -19.49
CA GLU A 181 -12.92 2.67 -20.62
C GLU A 181 -12.55 1.89 -21.88
N ILE A 182 -11.64 0.87 -21.80
CA ILE A 182 -11.33 -0.05 -22.89
C ILE A 182 -12.61 -0.76 -23.38
N LEU A 183 -13.33 -1.44 -22.46
CA LEU A 183 -14.50 -2.24 -22.81
C LEU A 183 -15.63 -1.41 -23.45
N SER A 184 -15.72 -0.13 -23.12
CA SER A 184 -16.68 0.79 -23.72
C SER A 184 -16.18 1.52 -24.98
N GLY A 185 -14.92 1.31 -25.37
CA GLY A 185 -14.31 1.97 -26.54
C GLY A 185 -14.08 3.46 -26.37
N ARG A 186 -13.92 3.95 -25.14
CA ARG A 186 -13.58 5.35 -24.86
C ARG A 186 -12.06 5.60 -24.77
N ILE A 187 -11.28 4.55 -24.60
CA ILE A 187 -9.85 4.49 -24.86
C ILE A 187 -9.55 3.25 -25.69
N ASP A 188 -8.48 3.29 -26.46
CA ASP A 188 -8.08 2.21 -27.37
C ASP A 188 -7.17 1.20 -26.67
N ALA A 189 -6.29 1.69 -25.78
CA ALA A 189 -5.41 0.87 -24.96
C ALA A 189 -5.27 1.46 -23.54
N ALA A 190 -4.88 0.63 -22.56
CA ALA A 190 -4.40 1.07 -21.25
C ALA A 190 -2.98 0.57 -21.02
N TYR A 191 -2.12 1.42 -20.50
CA TYR A 191 -0.75 1.07 -20.12
C TYR A 191 -0.72 0.81 -18.62
N MET A 192 -0.35 -0.41 -18.23
CA MET A 192 -0.54 -0.95 -16.89
C MET A 192 0.65 -1.81 -16.46
N ASP A 193 0.78 -2.03 -15.15
CA ASP A 193 1.62 -3.09 -14.61
C ASP A 193 1.22 -4.45 -15.17
N LYS A 194 2.19 -5.27 -15.56
CA LYS A 194 1.96 -6.53 -16.24
C LYS A 194 1.20 -7.54 -15.38
N GLN A 195 1.54 -7.69 -14.09
CA GLN A 195 0.85 -8.65 -13.22
C GLN A 195 -0.60 -8.26 -12.99
N VAL A 196 -0.89 -6.97 -12.91
CA VAL A 196 -2.27 -6.45 -12.83
C VAL A 196 -2.99 -6.66 -14.16
N ALA A 197 -2.35 -6.37 -15.27
CA ALA A 197 -2.91 -6.56 -16.62
C ALA A 197 -3.30 -8.02 -16.88
N LEU A 198 -2.45 -8.99 -16.51
CA LEU A 198 -2.70 -10.42 -16.69
C LEU A 198 -4.03 -10.86 -16.04
N GLY A 199 -4.33 -10.38 -14.84
CA GLY A 199 -5.61 -10.67 -14.18
C GLY A 199 -6.82 -10.17 -14.97
N TYR A 200 -6.74 -8.98 -15.53
CA TYR A 200 -7.81 -8.42 -16.38
C TYR A 200 -7.92 -9.11 -17.74
N ILE A 201 -6.78 -9.48 -18.36
CA ILE A 201 -6.75 -10.22 -19.62
C ILE A 201 -7.48 -11.56 -19.47
N GLU A 202 -7.19 -12.31 -18.41
CA GLU A 202 -7.85 -13.57 -18.11
C GLU A 202 -9.35 -13.38 -17.85
N ALA A 203 -9.70 -12.42 -17.00
CA ALA A 203 -11.09 -12.21 -16.57
C ALA A 203 -12.00 -11.66 -17.67
N GLN A 204 -11.49 -10.80 -18.57
CA GLN A 204 -12.26 -10.05 -19.56
C GLN A 204 -11.99 -10.49 -21.01
N GLY A 205 -10.98 -11.32 -21.23
CA GLY A 205 -10.58 -11.80 -22.55
C GLY A 205 -10.05 -10.66 -23.43
N LEU A 206 -9.16 -9.84 -22.88
CA LEU A 206 -8.50 -8.74 -23.57
C LEU A 206 -7.25 -9.23 -24.31
N ASP A 207 -6.78 -8.43 -25.26
CA ASP A 207 -5.47 -8.60 -25.91
C ASP A 207 -4.46 -7.64 -25.27
N ALA A 208 -3.17 -7.98 -25.36
CA ALA A 208 -2.11 -7.15 -24.81
C ALA A 208 -0.76 -7.42 -25.48
N PHE A 209 0.17 -6.48 -25.32
CA PHE A 209 1.57 -6.65 -25.66
C PHE A 209 2.46 -5.99 -24.60
N ASP A 210 3.67 -6.55 -24.43
CA ASP A 210 4.65 -6.02 -23.46
C ASP A 210 5.26 -4.71 -23.97
N ASP A 211 5.54 -3.78 -23.06
CA ASP A 211 6.37 -2.62 -23.38
C ASP A 211 7.85 -3.06 -23.49
N PRO A 212 8.48 -2.91 -24.67
CA PRO A 212 9.86 -3.29 -24.86
C PRO A 212 10.88 -2.25 -24.36
N THR A 213 10.41 -1.06 -23.94
CA THR A 213 11.28 0.09 -23.66
C THR A 213 11.61 0.24 -22.18
N THR A 214 10.78 -0.31 -21.28
CA THR A 214 10.86 -0.03 -19.83
C THR A 214 11.49 -1.18 -19.05
N ALA A 215 12.51 -0.85 -18.23
CA ALA A 215 12.89 -1.65 -17.08
C ALA A 215 12.30 -0.98 -15.83
N SER A 216 11.18 -1.50 -15.34
CA SER A 216 10.52 -0.97 -14.15
C SER A 216 11.40 -1.16 -12.90
N PRO A 217 11.58 -0.13 -12.07
CA PRO A 217 12.16 -0.32 -10.75
C PRO A 217 11.30 -1.26 -9.91
N GLY A 218 11.93 -2.02 -9.00
CA GLY A 218 11.19 -2.93 -8.13
C GLY A 218 10.22 -2.21 -7.20
N MET A 219 9.18 -2.92 -6.80
CA MET A 219 8.21 -2.49 -5.81
C MET A 219 8.81 -2.59 -4.41
N ALA A 220 8.60 -1.56 -3.59
CA ALA A 220 9.10 -1.49 -2.23
C ALA A 220 8.12 -0.81 -1.28
N VAL A 221 8.27 -1.04 0.01
CA VAL A 221 7.49 -0.34 1.04
C VAL A 221 7.99 1.09 1.12
N ALA A 222 7.08 2.07 1.05
CA ALA A 222 7.43 3.48 1.14
C ALA A 222 7.15 4.04 2.54
N PHE A 223 7.99 4.98 2.99
CA PHE A 223 7.95 5.58 4.33
C PHE A 223 8.15 7.09 4.27
N PRO A 224 7.74 7.85 5.31
CA PRO A 224 8.18 9.23 5.47
C PRO A 224 9.70 9.34 5.46
N LYS A 225 10.24 10.47 4.96
CA LYS A 225 11.69 10.71 4.95
C LYS A 225 12.28 10.63 6.36
N GLY A 226 13.33 9.81 6.52
CA GLY A 226 14.05 9.61 7.78
C GLY A 226 13.31 8.73 8.78
N SER A 227 12.37 7.90 8.32
CA SER A 227 11.65 6.96 9.18
C SER A 227 12.58 5.88 9.75
N ASP A 228 12.51 5.65 11.04
CA ASP A 228 13.24 4.57 11.72
C ASP A 228 12.70 3.17 11.35
N LEU A 229 11.47 3.08 10.80
CA LEU A 229 10.83 1.82 10.38
C LEU A 229 11.52 1.16 9.18
N VAL A 230 12.31 1.90 8.38
CA VAL A 230 12.97 1.36 7.19
C VAL A 230 13.88 0.18 7.54
N ASP A 231 14.71 0.34 8.57
CA ASP A 231 15.65 -0.70 8.97
C ASP A 231 14.94 -1.93 9.56
N ASP A 232 13.90 -1.71 10.36
CA ASP A 232 13.10 -2.79 10.96
C ASP A 232 12.35 -3.59 9.89
N VAL A 233 11.71 -2.91 8.94
CA VAL A 233 11.02 -3.57 7.82
C VAL A 233 12.00 -4.30 6.90
N ASN A 234 13.17 -3.72 6.62
CA ASN A 234 14.21 -4.40 5.85
C ASN A 234 14.70 -5.68 6.52
N ALA A 235 14.81 -5.68 7.86
CA ALA A 235 15.16 -6.90 8.59
C ALA A 235 14.11 -7.99 8.45
N VAL A 236 12.81 -7.63 8.52
CA VAL A 236 11.68 -8.56 8.30
C VAL A 236 11.69 -9.10 6.87
N LEU A 237 11.86 -8.23 5.85
CA LEU A 237 11.93 -8.66 4.44
C LEU A 237 13.09 -9.63 4.19
N ALA A 238 14.27 -9.37 4.76
CA ALA A 238 15.41 -10.27 4.64
C ALA A 238 15.14 -11.64 5.28
N GLU A 239 14.49 -11.68 6.44
CA GLU A 239 14.08 -12.94 7.08
C GLU A 239 13.05 -13.70 6.24
N MET A 240 12.10 -13.00 5.64
CA MET A 240 11.12 -13.60 4.72
C MET A 240 11.78 -14.22 3.49
N GLU A 241 12.79 -13.56 2.91
CA GLU A 241 13.58 -14.10 1.80
C GLU A 241 14.35 -15.35 2.22
N GLU A 242 15.08 -15.29 3.34
CA GLU A 242 15.89 -16.41 3.84
C GLU A 242 15.04 -17.63 4.23
N SER A 243 13.85 -17.41 4.77
CA SER A 243 12.91 -18.48 5.16
C SER A 243 12.07 -19.02 4.00
N GLY A 244 12.05 -18.37 2.84
CA GLY A 244 11.19 -18.68 1.71
C GLY A 244 9.74 -18.19 1.89
N LYS A 245 9.48 -17.40 2.93
CA LYS A 245 8.13 -16.88 3.20
C LYS A 245 7.64 -15.88 2.15
N LEU A 246 8.58 -15.09 1.60
CA LEU A 246 8.26 -14.15 0.52
C LEU A 246 7.84 -14.90 -0.75
N ASP A 247 8.52 -15.99 -1.08
CA ASP A 247 8.17 -16.85 -2.22
C ASP A 247 6.80 -17.52 -2.02
N GLU A 248 6.48 -18.01 -0.80
CA GLU A 248 5.14 -18.51 -0.50
C GLU A 248 4.02 -17.48 -0.74
N LEU A 249 4.28 -16.19 -0.43
CA LEU A 249 3.31 -15.13 -0.70
C LEU A 249 3.21 -14.84 -2.20
N LYS A 250 4.32 -14.85 -2.92
CA LYS A 250 4.33 -14.71 -4.39
C LYS A 250 3.56 -15.84 -5.04
N ASP A 251 3.83 -17.08 -4.68
CA ASP A 251 3.10 -18.26 -5.20
C ASP A 251 1.58 -18.21 -4.92
N LYS A 252 1.20 -17.58 -3.81
CA LYS A 252 -0.23 -17.45 -3.43
C LYS A 252 -0.97 -16.43 -4.29
N TRP A 253 -0.34 -15.30 -4.60
CA TRP A 253 -1.01 -14.14 -5.16
C TRP A 253 -0.60 -13.80 -6.58
N LEU A 254 0.68 -13.99 -6.93
CA LEU A 254 1.23 -13.57 -8.20
C LEU A 254 1.26 -14.75 -9.15
N THR A 255 0.83 -14.53 -10.37
CA THR A 255 0.97 -15.54 -11.42
C THR A 255 2.41 -15.54 -11.92
N ASP A 256 2.99 -16.74 -12.08
CA ASP A 256 4.27 -16.87 -12.76
C ASP A 256 4.16 -16.27 -14.17
N GLU A 257 5.09 -15.38 -14.51
CA GLU A 257 5.28 -14.95 -15.89
C GLU A 257 5.77 -16.16 -16.71
N GLN A 258 4.87 -16.77 -17.49
CA GLN A 258 5.24 -17.82 -18.45
C GLN A 258 5.57 -17.21 -19.80
#